data_bcabda8c09b6b33b3e5478be5bb12544
#
_entry.id   bcabda8c09b6b33b3e5478be5bb12544
#
_cell.length_a   1.000
_cell.length_b   1.000
_cell.length_c   1.000
_cell.angle_alpha   90.00
_cell.angle_beta   90.00
_cell.angle_gamma   90.00
#
_symmetry.space_group_name_H-M   'P 1'
#
loop_
_entity.id
_entity.type
_entity.pdbx_description
1 polymer ?
#
loop_
_entity_poly.entity_id
_entity_poly.type
_entity_poly.pdbx_seq_one_letter_code
_entity_poly.pdbx_strand_id
1 'polypeptide(L)'
;MKFLSRILIITSFFYYSCDETSEVGIDELLSGQKEKIKTHYVEIPLEVSNVYFDSVRTDDGDLYFGKKNDPVFGDIEAIAYSQFSFQEGLEVLIPGESAENYYLPNESSVLDSAVLYLKYSNAYGGSDFDEQEITISQIEDTLFSSALYTSDRYTEISPPRGIVGFTRFTTVNSDTFLTIPIKDNYGKFILNRIVDEVSVVELIDQLRGLAFIPGLQNNRIVGFDLEHNDSKFVLYFNNPEEGNANSPAEDSLQYVLRMNSPLTKHYSYYNIDRSSSELSLVEDLNKNEKFNNQDKIYWQSSTGIYPLLDLGNYHNFLDTADNIVLNKVEIVIGPLDNNINLSPPSKALYYIAKNNKLDPVGIISNPEENVVMKDNAYYSDDSDPSEHVYDSIISFSYKGESTVFFQELAMSNLEANALVAFPEFPNSFDQMIIDRNKIYLKVFYTKYKGQN
;
A
#
# COMPACT_ATOMS: atom_id res chain seq x y z
N MET A 1 -13.78 58.24 17.86
CA MET A 1 -14.70 58.05 16.73
C MET A 1 -14.05 57.86 15.35
N LYS A 2 -12.84 58.36 15.09
CA LYS A 2 -12.18 58.20 13.78
C LYS A 2 -11.49 56.80 13.56
N PHE A 3 -11.31 56.01 14.60
CA PHE A 3 -10.65 54.69 14.50
C PHE A 3 -11.66 53.58 14.22
N LEU A 4 -12.88 53.65 14.73
CA LEU A 4 -13.95 52.68 14.46
C LEU A 4 -14.47 52.77 13.01
N SER A 5 -14.44 53.94 12.39
CA SER A 5 -14.87 54.15 11.00
C SER A 5 -13.90 53.50 9.98
N ARG A 6 -12.61 53.37 10.32
CA ARG A 6 -11.61 52.75 9.44
C ARG A 6 -11.63 51.23 9.50
N ILE A 7 -12.02 50.64 10.62
CA ILE A 7 -12.18 49.18 10.76
C ILE A 7 -13.44 48.72 10.05
N LEU A 8 -14.51 49.50 10.04
CA LEU A 8 -15.76 49.17 9.36
C LEU A 8 -15.63 49.17 7.82
N ILE A 9 -14.71 49.96 7.27
CA ILE A 9 -14.46 50.02 5.82
C ILE A 9 -13.58 48.80 5.38
N ILE A 10 -12.69 48.31 6.25
CA ILE A 10 -11.85 47.16 5.94
C ILE A 10 -12.64 45.84 6.03
N THR A 11 -13.61 45.76 6.94
CA THR A 11 -14.48 44.55 7.04
C THR A 11 -15.51 44.47 5.91
N SER A 12 -15.88 45.56 5.24
CA SER A 12 -16.81 45.50 4.09
C SER A 12 -16.18 44.97 2.80
N PHE A 13 -14.85 44.93 2.70
CA PHE A 13 -14.16 44.32 1.54
C PHE A 13 -14.04 42.78 1.57
N PHE A 14 -14.30 42.16 2.73
CA PHE A 14 -14.23 40.70 2.85
C PHE A 14 -15.55 39.99 2.55
N TYR A 15 -16.64 40.67 2.33
CA TYR A 15 -17.95 40.06 2.02
C TYR A 15 -18.32 40.10 0.53
N TYR A 16 -17.42 40.55 -0.37
CA TYR A 16 -17.62 40.53 -1.82
C TYR A 16 -16.71 39.53 -2.53
N SER A 17 -16.33 38.48 -1.86
CA SER A 17 -15.80 37.28 -2.53
C SER A 17 -16.88 36.20 -2.56
N CYS A 18 -18.02 36.54 -3.18
CA CYS A 18 -18.82 35.48 -3.79
C CYS A 18 -18.09 35.07 -5.06
N ASP A 19 -17.62 33.85 -5.02
CA ASP A 19 -17.13 33.10 -6.17
C ASP A 19 -18.28 32.94 -7.16
N GLU A 20 -18.48 33.93 -8.00
CA GLU A 20 -19.12 33.70 -9.28
C GLU A 20 -18.13 32.82 -10.03
N THR A 21 -18.47 31.51 -10.14
CA THR A 21 -17.85 30.59 -11.10
C THR A 21 -17.56 31.40 -12.36
N SER A 22 -16.29 31.53 -12.67
CA SER A 22 -15.81 32.30 -13.82
C SER A 22 -16.43 31.74 -15.10
N GLU A 23 -17.56 32.28 -15.50
CA GLU A 23 -18.01 32.28 -16.90
C GLU A 23 -17.02 33.16 -17.68
N VAL A 24 -15.80 32.67 -17.81
CA VAL A 24 -14.77 33.39 -18.55
C VAL A 24 -15.05 33.25 -20.04
N GLY A 25 -15.63 34.33 -20.61
CA GLY A 25 -15.34 34.68 -21.98
C GLY A 25 -15.96 33.84 -23.12
N ILE A 26 -16.72 32.80 -22.84
CA ILE A 26 -17.43 32.02 -23.88
C ILE A 26 -18.71 32.73 -24.32
N ASP A 27 -19.32 33.49 -23.46
CA ASP A 27 -20.58 34.24 -23.75
C ASP A 27 -20.44 35.28 -24.86
N GLU A 28 -19.28 35.88 -24.98
CA GLU A 28 -19.02 36.93 -25.99
C GLU A 28 -18.67 36.35 -27.36
N LEU A 29 -18.00 35.19 -27.41
CA LEU A 29 -17.70 34.47 -28.66
C LEU A 29 -18.93 33.73 -29.24
N LEU A 30 -19.94 33.45 -28.44
CA LEU A 30 -21.10 32.64 -28.81
C LEU A 30 -22.41 33.45 -28.89
N SER A 31 -22.37 34.79 -28.85
CA SER A 31 -23.56 35.63 -28.84
C SER A 31 -24.55 35.42 -30.01
N GLY A 32 -24.13 34.72 -31.07
CA GLY A 32 -25.00 34.28 -32.18
C GLY A 32 -25.43 32.80 -32.13
N GLN A 33 -24.94 32.02 -31.15
CA GLN A 33 -25.19 30.57 -31.09
C GLN A 33 -25.75 30.08 -29.75
N LYS A 34 -26.09 30.95 -28.81
CA LYS A 34 -26.55 30.61 -27.47
C LYS A 34 -27.72 29.59 -27.41
N GLU A 35 -28.49 29.44 -28.43
CA GLU A 35 -29.60 28.46 -28.49
C GLU A 35 -29.16 27.07 -28.96
N LYS A 36 -27.93 26.89 -29.43
CA LYS A 36 -27.48 25.62 -30.04
C LYS A 36 -26.64 24.74 -29.13
N ILE A 37 -26.09 25.30 -28.08
CA ILE A 37 -25.22 24.58 -27.14
C ILE A 37 -25.87 24.55 -25.78
N LYS A 38 -26.09 23.38 -25.25
CA LYS A 38 -26.67 23.18 -23.90
C LYS A 38 -25.85 22.19 -23.12
N THR A 39 -25.37 22.62 -21.95
CA THR A 39 -24.71 21.74 -21.01
C THR A 39 -25.72 20.94 -20.21
N HIS A 40 -25.49 19.68 -20.06
CA HIS A 40 -26.31 18.72 -19.33
C HIS A 40 -25.47 18.03 -18.25
N TYR A 41 -26.17 17.55 -17.24
CA TYR A 41 -25.62 16.74 -16.15
C TYR A 41 -26.46 15.47 -16.01
N VAL A 42 -25.79 14.33 -15.78
CA VAL A 42 -26.41 13.06 -15.44
C VAL A 42 -25.55 12.27 -14.47
N GLU A 43 -26.19 11.57 -13.54
CA GLU A 43 -25.55 10.53 -12.73
C GLU A 43 -25.86 9.17 -13.35
N ILE A 44 -24.83 8.40 -13.66
CA ILE A 44 -24.97 7.06 -14.24
C ILE A 44 -24.55 6.07 -13.16
N PRO A 45 -25.49 5.30 -12.58
CA PRO A 45 -25.14 4.27 -11.62
C PRO A 45 -24.31 3.19 -12.29
N LEU A 46 -23.23 2.75 -11.65
CA LEU A 46 -22.44 1.62 -12.12
C LEU A 46 -22.98 0.32 -11.54
N GLU A 47 -22.98 -0.74 -12.33
CA GLU A 47 -23.13 -2.08 -11.79
C GLU A 47 -21.80 -2.50 -11.17
N VAL A 48 -21.83 -2.87 -9.89
CA VAL A 48 -20.62 -3.19 -9.15
C VAL A 48 -20.74 -4.57 -8.54
N SER A 49 -19.66 -5.33 -8.66
CA SER A 49 -19.46 -6.61 -7.98
C SER A 49 -18.11 -6.60 -7.27
N ASN A 50 -17.83 -7.62 -6.49
CA ASN A 50 -16.48 -7.88 -6.02
C ASN A 50 -15.77 -8.86 -6.94
N VAL A 51 -14.45 -8.78 -6.97
CA VAL A 51 -13.55 -9.80 -7.51
C VAL A 51 -12.61 -10.26 -6.43
N TYR A 52 -12.34 -11.56 -6.40
CA TYR A 52 -11.39 -12.17 -5.47
C TYR A 52 -10.12 -12.58 -6.21
N PHE A 53 -8.98 -12.04 -5.76
CA PHE A 53 -7.66 -12.48 -6.14
C PHE A 53 -7.07 -13.29 -4.98
N ASP A 54 -6.71 -14.53 -5.24
CA ASP A 54 -6.18 -15.43 -4.20
C ASP A 54 -4.73 -15.12 -3.80
N SER A 55 -4.07 -14.26 -4.55
CA SER A 55 -2.70 -13.84 -4.26
C SER A 55 -2.52 -12.35 -4.56
N VAL A 56 -1.86 -11.66 -3.65
CA VAL A 56 -1.52 -10.23 -3.74
C VAL A 56 -0.02 -10.10 -3.53
N ARG A 57 0.63 -9.21 -4.26
CA ARG A 57 2.05 -8.92 -4.06
C ARG A 57 2.26 -8.32 -2.67
N THR A 58 3.21 -8.88 -1.89
CA THR A 58 3.52 -8.45 -0.52
C THR A 58 5.01 -8.21 -0.28
N ASP A 59 5.81 -8.22 -1.34
CA ASP A 59 7.26 -8.02 -1.30
C ASP A 59 7.69 -6.58 -1.64
N ASP A 60 6.78 -5.65 -1.46
CA ASP A 60 6.95 -4.22 -1.68
C ASP A 60 6.25 -3.44 -0.55
N GLY A 61 6.89 -2.37 -0.06
CA GLY A 61 6.38 -1.55 1.05
C GLY A 61 6.58 -2.19 2.43
N ASP A 62 5.62 -1.97 3.33
CA ASP A 62 5.71 -2.38 4.73
C ASP A 62 5.66 -3.90 4.92
N LEU A 63 6.36 -4.37 5.94
CA LEU A 63 6.34 -5.76 6.39
C LEU A 63 5.26 -5.95 7.45
N TYR A 64 4.24 -6.78 7.19
CA TYR A 64 3.12 -7.00 8.10
C TYR A 64 3.21 -8.34 8.82
N PHE A 65 2.97 -8.31 10.14
CA PHE A 65 2.88 -9.50 10.96
C PHE A 65 1.79 -9.36 12.03
N GLY A 66 1.26 -10.48 12.52
CA GLY A 66 0.30 -10.48 13.63
C GLY A 66 -0.94 -11.32 13.36
N LYS A 67 -1.99 -11.10 14.15
CA LYS A 67 -3.31 -11.74 13.99
C LYS A 67 -4.41 -10.72 14.14
N LYS A 68 -5.51 -10.92 13.41
CA LYS A 68 -6.70 -10.09 13.51
C LYS A 68 -7.92 -10.95 13.29
N ASN A 69 -8.88 -10.85 14.17
CA ASN A 69 -10.21 -11.43 13.98
C ASN A 69 -11.13 -10.36 13.42
N ASP A 70 -11.72 -10.62 12.28
CA ASP A 70 -12.62 -9.68 11.61
C ASP A 70 -13.92 -10.39 11.23
N PRO A 71 -15.08 -9.97 11.78
CA PRO A 71 -16.36 -10.64 11.53
C PRO A 71 -16.82 -10.55 10.08
N VAL A 72 -16.26 -9.64 9.31
CA VAL A 72 -16.58 -9.45 7.88
C VAL A 72 -15.56 -10.14 7.00
N PHE A 73 -14.27 -9.83 7.20
CA PHE A 73 -13.20 -10.25 6.31
C PHE A 73 -12.50 -11.55 6.71
N GLY A 74 -12.82 -12.10 7.89
CA GLY A 74 -12.29 -13.36 8.40
C GLY A 74 -11.15 -13.21 9.39
N ASP A 75 -10.69 -14.34 9.90
CA ASP A 75 -9.56 -14.43 10.81
C ASP A 75 -8.27 -14.47 9.99
N ILE A 76 -7.38 -13.53 10.25
CA ILE A 76 -6.13 -13.34 9.49
C ILE A 76 -4.95 -13.59 10.41
N GLU A 77 -4.03 -14.44 9.97
CA GLU A 77 -2.71 -14.61 10.55
C GLU A 77 -1.65 -14.19 9.52
N ALA A 78 -0.88 -13.18 9.86
CA ALA A 78 0.22 -12.68 9.03
C ALA A 78 1.56 -13.15 9.61
N ILE A 79 2.34 -13.87 8.81
CA ILE A 79 3.72 -14.25 9.10
C ILE A 79 4.62 -13.46 8.15
N ALA A 80 5.54 -12.70 8.71
CA ALA A 80 6.45 -11.90 7.92
C ALA A 80 7.80 -12.60 7.75
N TYR A 81 8.46 -12.34 6.62
CA TYR A 81 9.76 -12.90 6.28
C TYR A 81 10.70 -11.79 5.82
N SER A 82 11.93 -11.80 6.30
CA SER A 82 12.93 -10.81 5.87
C SER A 82 14.33 -11.36 5.93
N GLN A 83 15.16 -10.90 5.00
CA GLN A 83 16.59 -11.05 5.02
C GLN A 83 17.26 -9.77 5.51
N PHE A 84 18.51 -9.89 5.86
CA PHE A 84 19.40 -8.77 6.13
C PHE A 84 20.80 -9.06 5.60
N SER A 85 21.54 -8.02 5.29
CA SER A 85 22.90 -8.13 4.78
C SER A 85 23.81 -7.10 5.41
N PHE A 86 25.09 -7.33 5.33
CA PHE A 86 26.01 -6.23 5.59
C PHE A 86 25.98 -5.23 4.45
N GLN A 87 26.35 -4.05 4.78
CA GLN A 87 26.55 -2.98 3.84
C GLN A 87 27.84 -3.28 3.06
N GLU A 88 27.76 -3.42 1.73
CA GLU A 88 28.95 -3.50 0.89
C GLU A 88 29.64 -2.15 0.84
N GLY A 89 30.89 -2.12 1.32
CA GLY A 89 31.76 -0.96 1.28
C GLY A 89 31.53 0.05 2.43
N LEU A 90 32.61 0.55 2.99
CA LEU A 90 32.61 1.64 3.97
C LEU A 90 32.07 2.97 3.42
N GLU A 91 31.63 2.99 2.17
CA GLU A 91 31.23 4.22 1.45
C GLU A 91 29.74 4.56 1.58
N VAL A 92 28.90 3.68 2.08
CA VAL A 92 27.48 3.98 2.29
C VAL A 92 27.26 4.43 3.72
N LEU A 93 27.77 5.60 4.02
CA LEU A 93 27.44 6.35 5.22
C LEU A 93 25.95 6.71 5.21
N ILE A 94 25.28 6.47 6.31
CA ILE A 94 23.97 7.08 6.53
C ILE A 94 24.15 8.60 6.42
N PRO A 95 23.38 9.32 5.62
CA PRO A 95 23.49 10.77 5.53
C PRO A 95 23.42 11.39 6.93
N GLY A 96 24.53 11.99 7.39
CA GLY A 96 24.67 12.62 8.71
C GLY A 96 25.49 11.84 9.73
N GLU A 97 25.91 10.60 9.45
CA GLU A 97 26.90 9.88 10.25
C GLU A 97 28.30 10.04 9.64
N SER A 98 29.31 10.23 10.50
CA SER A 98 30.70 10.32 10.05
C SER A 98 31.28 8.93 9.86
N ALA A 99 32.21 8.78 8.88
CA ALA A 99 32.91 7.53 8.60
C ALA A 99 33.71 7.00 9.83
N GLU A 100 33.94 7.84 10.79
CA GLU A 100 34.74 7.55 12.00
C GLU A 100 34.06 6.57 12.96
N ASN A 101 32.78 6.22 12.78
CA ASN A 101 31.99 5.37 13.69
C ASN A 101 31.76 3.93 13.19
N TYR A 102 32.39 3.55 12.08
CA TYR A 102 32.24 2.19 11.55
C TYR A 102 33.51 1.37 11.84
N TYR A 103 33.44 0.62 12.92
CA TYR A 103 34.53 -0.26 13.31
C TYR A 103 34.21 -1.70 12.88
N LEU A 104 35.20 -2.36 12.30
CA LEU A 104 35.10 -3.75 11.91
C LEU A 104 35.48 -4.68 13.07
N PRO A 105 34.77 -5.77 13.26
CA PRO A 105 35.23 -6.83 14.16
C PRO A 105 36.48 -7.49 13.61
N ASN A 106 37.28 -8.07 14.50
CA ASN A 106 38.50 -8.83 14.20
C ASN A 106 38.52 -10.17 14.94
N GLU A 107 39.58 -10.95 14.79
CA GLU A 107 39.72 -12.28 15.41
C GLU A 107 39.60 -12.24 16.96
N SER A 108 39.89 -11.10 17.61
CA SER A 108 39.77 -10.94 19.05
C SER A 108 38.38 -10.50 19.51
N SER A 109 37.47 -10.16 18.58
CA SER A 109 36.18 -9.60 18.90
C SER A 109 35.29 -10.53 19.74
N VAL A 110 34.67 -9.93 20.75
CA VAL A 110 33.73 -10.60 21.63
C VAL A 110 32.37 -9.94 21.51
N LEU A 111 31.33 -10.72 21.21
CA LEU A 111 29.94 -10.25 21.16
C LEU A 111 29.45 -9.89 22.56
N ASP A 112 28.94 -8.70 22.73
CA ASP A 112 28.22 -8.25 23.93
C ASP A 112 26.71 -8.57 23.82
N SER A 113 26.09 -8.19 22.71
CA SER A 113 24.68 -8.47 22.43
C SER A 113 24.35 -8.34 20.94
N ALA A 114 23.23 -8.92 20.54
CA ALA A 114 22.64 -8.73 19.22
C ALA A 114 21.20 -8.30 19.36
N VAL A 115 20.78 -7.30 18.58
CA VAL A 115 19.45 -6.67 18.70
C VAL A 115 18.88 -6.39 17.32
N LEU A 116 17.63 -6.74 17.13
CA LEU A 116 16.85 -6.36 15.95
C LEU A 116 15.94 -5.19 16.31
N TYR A 117 16.04 -4.12 15.54
CA TYR A 117 15.17 -2.94 15.63
C TYR A 117 14.24 -2.91 14.42
N LEU A 118 12.95 -2.65 14.64
CA LEU A 118 11.94 -2.54 13.60
C LEU A 118 11.13 -1.27 13.81
N LYS A 119 11.13 -0.38 12.84
CA LYS A 119 10.35 0.85 12.85
C LYS A 119 8.87 0.56 12.60
N TYR A 120 8.01 1.00 13.50
CA TYR A 120 6.56 0.88 13.29
C TYR A 120 6.10 1.77 12.14
N SER A 121 5.17 1.26 11.34
CA SER A 121 4.45 2.02 10.32
C SER A 121 2.97 2.11 10.64
N ASN A 122 2.24 1.01 10.56
CA ASN A 122 0.81 0.94 10.73
C ASN A 122 0.40 -0.18 11.69
N ALA A 123 -0.83 -0.13 12.22
CA ALA A 123 -1.41 -1.23 12.98
C ALA A 123 -2.93 -1.30 12.76
N TYR A 124 -3.45 -2.51 12.61
CA TYR A 124 -4.85 -2.78 12.29
C TYR A 124 -5.48 -3.76 13.28
N GLY A 125 -6.69 -3.46 13.73
CA GLY A 125 -7.42 -4.26 14.71
C GLY A 125 -6.97 -3.99 16.16
N GLY A 126 -7.55 -4.69 17.12
CA GLY A 126 -7.23 -4.63 18.55
C GLY A 126 -7.14 -3.22 19.14
N SER A 127 -6.50 -3.12 20.31
CA SER A 127 -6.20 -1.86 20.99
C SER A 127 -4.68 -1.61 21.03
N ASP A 128 -4.26 -0.35 21.07
CA ASP A 128 -2.84 0.01 21.24
C ASP A 128 -2.22 -0.51 22.53
N PHE A 129 -3.06 -0.83 23.52
CA PHE A 129 -2.65 -1.35 24.82
C PHE A 129 -2.62 -2.88 24.88
N ASP A 130 -3.08 -3.58 23.84
CA ASP A 130 -3.07 -5.04 23.81
C ASP A 130 -1.64 -5.56 23.64
N GLU A 131 -1.24 -6.47 24.52
CA GLU A 131 0.07 -7.11 24.44
C GLU A 131 0.13 -8.00 23.19
N GLN A 132 1.15 -7.79 22.37
CA GLN A 132 1.49 -8.61 21.24
C GLN A 132 2.76 -9.40 21.53
N GLU A 133 2.88 -10.56 20.94
CA GLU A 133 4.03 -11.46 21.08
C GLU A 133 4.64 -11.72 19.69
N ILE A 134 5.95 -11.66 19.60
CA ILE A 134 6.70 -11.96 18.38
C ILE A 134 7.81 -12.94 18.67
N THR A 135 7.84 -14.02 17.90
CA THR A 135 8.94 -14.98 17.87
C THR A 135 9.70 -14.84 16.56
N ILE A 136 11.02 -14.68 16.65
CA ILE A 136 11.90 -14.65 15.48
C ILE A 136 12.53 -16.03 15.29
N SER A 137 12.38 -16.61 14.12
CA SER A 137 12.95 -17.90 13.76
C SER A 137 13.68 -17.82 12.43
N GLN A 138 14.70 -18.67 12.24
CA GLN A 138 15.31 -18.84 10.93
C GLN A 138 14.35 -19.56 9.98
N ILE A 139 14.44 -19.24 8.70
CA ILE A 139 13.76 -19.98 7.63
C ILE A 139 14.67 -21.05 7.03
N GLU A 140 14.06 -22.04 6.37
CA GLU A 140 14.83 -23.16 5.78
C GLU A 140 15.30 -22.85 4.36
N ASP A 141 14.53 -22.09 3.60
CA ASP A 141 14.84 -21.72 2.23
C ASP A 141 15.37 -20.28 2.11
N THR A 142 16.31 -20.07 1.20
CA THR A 142 16.80 -18.73 0.87
C THR A 142 15.75 -17.97 0.06
N LEU A 143 15.50 -16.70 0.43
CA LEU A 143 14.69 -15.80 -0.37
C LEU A 143 15.56 -15.23 -1.51
N PHE A 144 14.99 -15.17 -2.71
CA PHE A 144 15.68 -14.65 -3.89
C PHE A 144 15.22 -13.22 -4.19
N SER A 145 16.14 -12.25 -4.24
CA SER A 145 15.83 -10.84 -4.52
C SER A 145 15.12 -10.63 -5.85
N SER A 146 15.37 -11.48 -6.85
CA SER A 146 14.73 -11.43 -8.16
C SER A 146 13.36 -12.11 -8.24
N ALA A 147 12.92 -12.81 -7.18
CA ALA A 147 11.64 -13.50 -7.15
C ALA A 147 10.53 -12.57 -6.67
N LEU A 148 9.32 -12.78 -7.17
CA LEU A 148 8.09 -12.19 -6.66
C LEU A 148 7.55 -13.01 -5.50
N TYR A 149 7.12 -12.32 -4.45
CA TYR A 149 6.50 -12.94 -3.30
C TYR A 149 5.10 -12.37 -3.08
N THR A 150 4.17 -13.29 -2.89
CA THR A 150 2.75 -13.00 -2.76
C THR A 150 2.20 -13.47 -1.42
N SER A 151 1.02 -12.97 -1.06
CA SER A 151 0.34 -13.23 0.20
C SER A 151 0.06 -14.72 0.49
N ASP A 152 -0.03 -15.55 -0.53
CA ASP A 152 -0.30 -16.99 -0.45
C ASP A 152 0.98 -17.87 -0.35
N ARG A 153 2.16 -17.26 -0.49
CA ARG A 153 3.42 -17.99 -0.49
C ARG A 153 3.95 -18.20 0.93
N TYR A 154 3.81 -19.40 1.44
CA TYR A 154 4.43 -19.81 2.70
C TYR A 154 5.89 -20.24 2.49
N THR A 155 6.80 -19.79 3.35
CA THR A 155 8.18 -20.27 3.42
C THR A 155 8.37 -21.11 4.69
N GLU A 156 8.96 -22.28 4.55
CA GLU A 156 9.21 -23.19 5.66
C GLU A 156 10.08 -22.56 6.75
N ILE A 157 9.61 -22.69 7.98
CA ILE A 157 10.27 -22.16 9.17
C ILE A 157 11.06 -23.28 9.83
N SER A 158 12.31 -23.02 10.16
CA SER A 158 13.15 -24.00 10.86
C SER A 158 12.49 -24.45 12.16
N PRO A 159 12.62 -25.75 12.51
CA PRO A 159 12.07 -26.29 13.76
C PRO A 159 12.46 -25.47 14.99
N PRO A 160 11.88 -25.72 16.19
CA PRO A 160 12.06 -24.87 17.39
C PRO A 160 13.50 -24.52 17.77
N ARG A 161 14.50 -25.25 17.26
CA ARG A 161 15.92 -24.92 17.42
C ARG A 161 16.35 -23.67 16.65
N GLY A 162 15.61 -23.31 15.60
CA GLY A 162 15.86 -22.10 14.80
C GLY A 162 15.35 -20.79 15.42
N ILE A 163 14.70 -20.84 16.60
CA ILE A 163 14.27 -19.61 17.29
C ILE A 163 15.48 -18.83 17.76
N VAL A 164 15.61 -17.62 17.22
CA VAL A 164 16.76 -16.74 17.48
C VAL A 164 16.40 -15.50 18.30
N GLY A 165 15.12 -15.14 18.41
CA GLY A 165 14.65 -13.98 19.19
C GLY A 165 13.22 -14.15 19.66
N PHE A 166 12.86 -13.35 20.68
CA PHE A 166 11.50 -13.30 21.23
C PHE A 166 11.32 -12.01 22.00
N THR A 167 10.14 -11.40 21.88
CA THR A 167 9.74 -10.32 22.77
C THR A 167 8.23 -10.19 22.86
N ARG A 168 7.78 -9.45 23.89
CA ARG A 168 6.40 -8.98 24.04
C ARG A 168 6.39 -7.47 24.02
N PHE A 169 5.37 -6.89 23.44
CA PHE A 169 5.26 -5.45 23.29
C PHE A 169 3.80 -5.01 23.19
N THR A 170 3.56 -3.75 23.46
CA THR A 170 2.31 -3.08 23.11
C THR A 170 2.59 -2.16 21.93
N THR A 171 1.67 -2.04 20.98
CA THR A 171 1.84 -1.14 19.85
C THR A 171 1.71 0.30 20.33
N VAL A 172 2.80 1.03 20.31
CA VAL A 172 2.84 2.45 20.66
C VAL A 172 3.15 3.22 19.39
N ASN A 173 2.68 4.43 19.28
CA ASN A 173 2.82 5.42 18.20
C ASN A 173 3.86 5.13 17.10
N SER A 174 3.52 5.44 15.84
CA SER A 174 4.35 5.31 14.63
C SER A 174 5.76 5.92 14.73
N ASP A 175 6.04 6.77 15.73
CA ASP A 175 7.35 7.40 15.94
C ASP A 175 8.36 6.54 16.70
N THR A 176 7.95 5.34 17.14
CA THR A 176 8.81 4.44 17.91
C THR A 176 9.25 3.24 17.07
N PHE A 177 10.16 2.46 17.61
CA PHE A 177 10.61 1.20 17.03
C PHE A 177 10.51 0.06 18.06
N LEU A 178 10.30 -1.15 17.57
CA LEU A 178 10.32 -2.36 18.37
C LEU A 178 11.78 -2.83 18.54
N THR A 179 12.16 -3.15 19.76
CA THR A 179 13.46 -3.72 20.10
C THR A 179 13.30 -5.21 20.42
N ILE A 180 13.99 -6.06 19.70
CA ILE A 180 13.93 -7.52 19.87
C ILE A 180 15.34 -8.03 20.21
N PRO A 181 15.57 -8.56 21.42
CA PRO A 181 16.83 -9.19 21.77
C PRO A 181 17.00 -10.49 20.98
N ILE A 182 18.18 -10.65 20.41
CA ILE A 182 18.57 -11.83 19.64
C ILE A 182 19.49 -12.69 20.47
N LYS A 183 19.36 -14.01 20.38
CA LYS A 183 20.18 -14.96 21.12
C LYS A 183 21.66 -14.84 20.76
N ASP A 184 22.52 -14.89 21.77
CA ASP A 184 23.96 -14.72 21.63
C ASP A 184 24.61 -15.68 20.64
N ASN A 185 24.14 -16.93 20.60
CA ASN A 185 24.69 -17.92 19.67
C ASN A 185 24.46 -17.53 18.20
N TYR A 186 23.33 -16.89 17.89
CA TYR A 186 23.02 -16.40 16.55
C TYR A 186 23.83 -15.13 16.24
N GLY A 187 23.90 -14.20 17.18
CA GLY A 187 24.75 -13.01 17.06
C GLY A 187 26.24 -13.37 16.87
N LYS A 188 26.76 -14.34 17.64
CA LYS A 188 28.13 -14.84 17.48
C LYS A 188 28.37 -15.51 16.14
N PHE A 189 27.39 -16.27 15.63
CA PHE A 189 27.49 -16.86 14.30
C PHE A 189 27.66 -15.76 13.24
N ILE A 190 26.85 -14.70 13.29
CA ILE A 190 26.95 -13.57 12.35
C ILE A 190 28.27 -12.83 12.51
N LEU A 191 28.68 -12.53 13.75
CA LEU A 191 29.95 -11.83 14.04
C LEU A 191 31.15 -12.59 13.43
N ASN A 192 31.18 -13.92 13.61
CA ASN A 192 32.27 -14.75 13.05
C ASN A 192 32.24 -14.72 11.50
N ARG A 193 31.07 -14.66 10.85
CA ARG A 193 31.01 -14.54 9.37
C ARG A 193 31.56 -13.20 8.88
N ILE A 194 31.35 -12.12 9.66
CA ILE A 194 31.95 -10.83 9.35
C ILE A 194 33.46 -10.86 9.51
N VAL A 195 33.95 -11.46 10.60
CA VAL A 195 35.41 -11.64 10.84
C VAL A 195 36.08 -12.51 9.77
N ASP A 196 35.37 -13.55 9.29
CA ASP A 196 35.83 -14.43 8.21
C ASP A 196 35.78 -13.74 6.82
N GLU A 197 35.32 -12.50 6.74
CA GLU A 197 35.19 -11.71 5.50
C GLU A 197 34.37 -12.42 4.41
N VAL A 198 33.32 -13.17 4.79
CA VAL A 198 32.44 -13.82 3.81
C VAL A 198 31.76 -12.77 2.94
N SER A 199 31.53 -13.11 1.67
CA SER A 199 30.81 -12.21 0.77
C SER A 199 29.35 -12.01 1.21
N VAL A 200 28.72 -10.89 0.80
CA VAL A 200 27.29 -10.60 1.07
C VAL A 200 26.41 -11.73 0.59
N VAL A 201 26.64 -12.26 -0.62
CA VAL A 201 25.86 -13.36 -1.20
C VAL A 201 26.00 -14.63 -0.36
N GLU A 202 27.19 -14.95 0.08
CA GLU A 202 27.44 -16.12 0.93
C GLU A 202 26.80 -15.96 2.32
N LEU A 203 26.83 -14.76 2.90
CA LEU A 203 26.14 -14.48 4.15
C LEU A 203 24.62 -14.67 4.01
N ILE A 204 24.01 -14.08 2.99
CA ILE A 204 22.58 -14.23 2.72
C ILE A 204 22.20 -15.71 2.55
N ASP A 205 23.00 -16.48 1.82
CA ASP A 205 22.75 -17.93 1.63
C ASP A 205 22.88 -18.72 2.94
N GLN A 206 23.85 -18.39 3.79
CA GLN A 206 24.04 -19.05 5.09
C GLN A 206 22.99 -18.66 6.13
N LEU A 207 22.57 -17.40 6.16
CA LEU A 207 21.54 -16.88 7.08
C LEU A 207 20.12 -17.20 6.57
N ARG A 208 19.92 -17.29 5.26
CA ARG A 208 18.66 -17.54 4.53
C ARG A 208 17.62 -16.44 4.77
N GLY A 209 17.33 -16.10 6.01
CA GLY A 209 16.40 -15.09 6.45
C GLY A 209 15.73 -15.43 7.79
N LEU A 210 14.86 -14.55 8.21
CA LEU A 210 14.11 -14.64 9.46
C LEU A 210 12.61 -14.64 9.17
N ALA A 211 11.86 -15.44 9.93
CA ALA A 211 10.42 -15.39 10.04
C ALA A 211 10.02 -14.68 11.33
N PHE A 212 9.02 -13.85 11.24
CA PHE A 212 8.38 -13.09 12.32
C PHE A 212 7.02 -13.75 12.59
N ILE A 213 6.93 -14.50 13.67
CA ILE A 213 5.81 -15.40 13.96
C ILE A 213 4.99 -14.81 15.09
N PRO A 214 3.67 -14.55 14.88
CA PRO A 214 2.81 -14.01 15.92
C PRO A 214 2.49 -15.05 16.99
N GLY A 215 2.33 -14.58 18.23
CA GLY A 215 1.81 -15.39 19.32
C GLY A 215 0.32 -15.73 19.15
N LEU A 216 -0.15 -16.75 19.86
CA LEU A 216 -1.54 -17.20 19.77
C LEU A 216 -2.56 -16.16 20.24
N GLN A 217 -2.16 -15.26 21.14
CA GLN A 217 -3.03 -14.24 21.71
C GLN A 217 -2.95 -12.88 21.00
N ASN A 218 -2.14 -12.79 19.94
CA ASN A 218 -2.10 -11.56 19.15
C ASN A 218 -3.48 -11.29 18.54
N ASN A 219 -3.87 -10.02 18.53
CA ASN A 219 -5.16 -9.54 18.01
C ASN A 219 -5.02 -8.32 17.10
N ARG A 220 -3.79 -8.00 16.72
CA ARG A 220 -3.46 -6.92 15.77
C ARG A 220 -2.53 -7.40 14.68
N ILE A 221 -2.70 -6.83 13.50
CA ILE A 221 -1.70 -6.84 12.44
C ILE A 221 -0.87 -5.57 12.60
N VAL A 222 0.45 -5.71 12.63
CA VAL A 222 1.41 -4.61 12.82
C VAL A 222 2.30 -4.53 11.60
N GLY A 223 2.46 -3.34 11.06
CA GLY A 223 3.35 -3.02 9.95
C GLY A 223 4.68 -2.46 10.44
N PHE A 224 5.75 -2.84 9.75
CA PHE A 224 7.09 -2.31 9.96
C PHE A 224 7.65 -1.75 8.65
N ASP A 225 8.13 -0.52 8.72
CA ASP A 225 8.86 0.12 7.62
C ASP A 225 10.32 -0.35 7.63
N LEU A 226 10.66 -1.25 6.71
CA LEU A 226 12.02 -1.77 6.59
C LEU A 226 12.96 -0.85 5.81
N GLU A 227 12.45 0.13 5.08
CA GLU A 227 13.26 1.13 4.37
C GLU A 227 13.78 2.20 5.31
N HIS A 228 13.15 2.38 6.46
CA HIS A 228 13.58 3.34 7.47
C HIS A 228 14.91 2.92 8.11
N ASN A 229 15.80 3.88 8.35
CA ASN A 229 17.11 3.65 8.94
C ASN A 229 17.10 3.02 10.35
N ASP A 230 15.98 3.16 11.06
CA ASP A 230 15.77 2.54 12.37
C ASP A 230 15.42 1.05 12.29
N SER A 231 15.05 0.52 11.09
CA SER A 231 14.88 -0.91 10.86
C SER A 231 16.22 -1.54 10.50
N LYS A 232 16.83 -2.19 11.50
CA LYS A 232 18.21 -2.69 11.39
C LYS A 232 18.47 -3.82 12.37
N PHE A 233 19.44 -4.67 12.03
CA PHE A 233 20.01 -5.65 12.94
C PHE A 233 21.36 -5.14 13.41
N VAL A 234 21.60 -5.09 14.71
CA VAL A 234 22.83 -4.52 15.31
C VAL A 234 23.54 -5.58 16.15
N LEU A 235 24.83 -5.75 15.88
CA LEU A 235 25.76 -6.46 16.75
C LEU A 235 26.50 -5.45 17.61
N TYR A 236 26.44 -5.60 18.91
CA TYR A 236 27.30 -4.87 19.88
C TYR A 236 28.42 -5.79 20.29
N PHE A 237 29.66 -5.29 20.22
CA PHE A 237 30.84 -6.07 20.46
C PHE A 237 31.98 -5.20 21.00
N ASN A 238 33.02 -5.83 21.46
CA ASN A 238 34.28 -5.20 21.82
C ASN A 238 35.43 -5.88 21.07
N ASN A 239 36.53 -5.10 20.83
CA ASN A 239 37.78 -5.59 20.29
C ASN A 239 38.84 -5.49 21.36
N PRO A 240 39.19 -6.56 22.12
CA PRO A 240 40.24 -6.55 23.11
C PRO A 240 41.61 -6.22 22.55
N GLU A 241 41.86 -6.54 21.29
CA GLU A 241 43.11 -6.31 20.58
C GLU A 241 42.88 -5.49 19.31
N GLU A 242 43.85 -4.66 18.94
CA GLU A 242 43.86 -3.89 17.70
C GLU A 242 44.00 -4.82 16.49
N GLY A 243 43.12 -4.65 15.50
CA GLY A 243 43.22 -5.33 14.21
C GLY A 243 43.80 -4.42 13.12
N ASN A 244 43.13 -4.31 11.99
CA ASN A 244 43.52 -3.40 10.92
C ASN A 244 43.07 -1.95 11.20
N ALA A 245 43.31 -1.01 10.27
CA ALA A 245 43.02 0.43 10.43
C ALA A 245 41.60 0.80 10.84
N ASN A 246 40.62 -0.06 10.56
CA ASN A 246 39.19 0.16 10.90
C ASN A 246 38.72 -0.74 12.06
N SER A 247 39.64 -1.33 12.79
CA SER A 247 39.35 -2.28 13.86
C SER A 247 40.21 -1.96 15.10
N PRO A 248 39.96 -0.81 15.78
CA PRO A 248 40.70 -0.43 16.96
C PRO A 248 40.44 -1.35 18.14
N ALA A 249 41.34 -1.38 19.10
CA ALA A 249 41.12 -2.00 20.40
C ALA A 249 40.23 -1.09 21.24
N GLU A 250 38.92 -1.34 21.22
CA GLU A 250 37.89 -0.54 21.90
C GLU A 250 36.76 -1.38 22.45
N ASP A 251 36.13 -0.88 23.50
CA ASP A 251 34.92 -1.40 24.08
C ASP A 251 33.67 -0.70 23.44
N SER A 252 32.53 -1.37 23.42
CA SER A 252 31.26 -0.78 23.02
C SER A 252 31.16 -0.37 21.53
N LEU A 253 31.65 -1.21 20.66
CA LEU A 253 31.54 -1.06 19.23
C LEU A 253 30.20 -1.61 18.72
N GLN A 254 29.77 -1.14 17.55
CA GLN A 254 28.56 -1.65 16.89
C GLN A 254 28.82 -1.95 15.42
N TYR A 255 28.18 -3.01 14.93
CA TYR A 255 28.11 -3.35 13.51
C TYR A 255 26.65 -3.47 13.07
N VAL A 256 26.27 -2.73 12.03
CA VAL A 256 24.89 -2.63 11.56
C VAL A 256 24.71 -3.44 10.28
N LEU A 257 23.71 -4.33 10.28
CA LEU A 257 23.24 -5.01 9.09
C LEU A 257 21.90 -4.40 8.67
N ARG A 258 21.70 -4.20 7.36
CA ARG A 258 20.53 -3.56 6.78
C ARG A 258 19.53 -4.58 6.24
N MET A 259 18.23 -4.24 6.35
CA MET A 259 17.12 -5.05 5.84
C MET A 259 16.66 -4.58 4.45
N ASN A 260 16.99 -3.36 4.05
CA ASN A 260 16.60 -2.70 2.80
C ASN A 260 17.67 -2.73 1.71
N SER A 261 18.54 -3.72 1.68
CA SER A 261 19.52 -3.88 0.61
C SER A 261 18.86 -4.40 -0.68
N PRO A 262 19.32 -3.98 -1.87
CA PRO A 262 18.86 -4.56 -3.14
C PRO A 262 19.06 -6.07 -3.28
N LEU A 263 19.96 -6.64 -2.46
CA LEU A 263 20.25 -8.07 -2.43
C LEU A 263 19.36 -8.84 -1.44
N THR A 264 18.64 -8.15 -0.56
CA THR A 264 17.74 -8.75 0.42
C THR A 264 16.31 -8.74 -0.09
N LYS A 265 15.48 -9.60 0.48
CA LYS A 265 14.06 -9.71 0.19
C LYS A 265 13.28 -9.77 1.49
N HIS A 266 12.10 -9.14 1.48
CA HIS A 266 11.10 -9.25 2.54
C HIS A 266 9.72 -9.42 1.93
N TYR A 267 8.80 -10.02 2.65
CA TYR A 267 7.41 -10.15 2.26
C TYR A 267 6.56 -10.69 3.43
N SER A 268 5.25 -10.63 3.29
CA SER A 268 4.30 -11.16 4.26
C SER A 268 3.43 -12.25 3.63
N TYR A 269 3.29 -13.37 4.34
CA TYR A 269 2.35 -14.45 4.06
C TYR A 269 1.10 -14.27 4.91
N TYR A 270 -0.08 -14.50 4.34
CA TYR A 270 -1.35 -14.40 5.06
C TYR A 270 -2.10 -15.72 5.01
N ASN A 271 -2.37 -16.28 6.17
CA ASN A 271 -3.30 -17.38 6.34
C ASN A 271 -4.66 -16.80 6.75
N ILE A 272 -5.69 -17.00 5.94
CA ILE A 272 -6.99 -16.35 6.10
C ILE A 272 -8.06 -17.43 6.20
N ASP A 273 -8.83 -17.42 7.30
CA ASP A 273 -10.01 -18.26 7.50
C ASP A 273 -11.27 -17.37 7.50
N ARG A 274 -12.07 -17.48 6.44
CA ARG A 274 -13.33 -16.76 6.28
C ARG A 274 -14.56 -17.58 6.66
N SER A 275 -14.40 -18.84 7.04
CA SER A 275 -15.48 -19.79 7.24
C SER A 275 -16.58 -19.31 8.19
N SER A 276 -16.23 -18.49 9.17
CA SER A 276 -17.15 -17.89 10.16
C SER A 276 -17.50 -16.42 9.89
N SER A 277 -17.00 -15.83 8.81
CA SER A 277 -17.17 -14.41 8.49
C SER A 277 -18.35 -14.13 7.55
N GLU A 278 -18.69 -12.85 7.38
CA GLU A 278 -19.70 -12.41 6.40
C GLU A 278 -19.29 -12.79 4.96
N LEU A 279 -17.99 -12.90 4.69
CA LEU A 279 -17.43 -13.29 3.40
C LEU A 279 -17.07 -14.79 3.30
N SER A 280 -17.72 -15.66 4.07
CA SER A 280 -17.49 -17.11 4.00
C SER A 280 -17.68 -17.71 2.59
N LEU A 281 -18.53 -17.10 1.76
CA LEU A 281 -18.72 -17.53 0.37
C LEU A 281 -17.43 -17.46 -0.47
N VAL A 282 -16.43 -16.66 -0.06
CA VAL A 282 -15.16 -16.50 -0.79
C VAL A 282 -14.30 -17.76 -0.71
N GLU A 283 -14.48 -18.59 0.34
CA GLU A 283 -13.75 -19.86 0.49
C GLU A 283 -13.99 -20.87 -0.65
N ASP A 284 -15.16 -20.78 -1.28
CA ASP A 284 -15.56 -21.68 -2.38
C ASP A 284 -15.25 -21.10 -3.76
N LEU A 285 -14.69 -19.88 -3.84
CA LEU A 285 -14.42 -19.23 -5.12
C LEU A 285 -13.10 -19.69 -5.75
N ASN A 286 -13.09 -19.74 -7.07
CA ASN A 286 -11.86 -19.87 -7.83
C ASN A 286 -11.15 -18.53 -7.96
N LYS A 287 -9.89 -18.59 -8.40
CA LYS A 287 -9.11 -17.38 -8.74
C LYS A 287 -9.86 -16.47 -9.70
N ASN A 288 -9.85 -15.17 -9.39
CA ASN A 288 -10.44 -14.12 -10.23
C ASN A 288 -11.94 -14.26 -10.46
N GLU A 289 -12.61 -14.97 -9.59
CA GLU A 289 -14.04 -15.13 -9.68
C GLU A 289 -14.75 -13.89 -9.11
N LYS A 290 -15.81 -13.47 -9.83
CA LYS A 290 -16.68 -12.38 -9.40
C LYS A 290 -17.67 -12.90 -8.39
N PHE A 291 -17.96 -12.11 -7.37
CA PHE A 291 -19.01 -12.43 -6.42
C PHE A 291 -19.82 -11.20 -6.01
N ASN A 292 -21.00 -11.47 -5.51
CA ASN A 292 -21.89 -10.47 -4.95
C ASN A 292 -22.35 -10.93 -3.58
N ASN A 293 -22.37 -10.01 -2.63
CA ASN A 293 -22.94 -10.25 -1.32
C ASN A 293 -23.96 -9.15 -0.99
N GLN A 294 -25.23 -9.40 -1.33
CA GLN A 294 -26.34 -8.46 -1.18
C GLN A 294 -26.04 -7.10 -1.85
N ASP A 295 -26.30 -5.99 -1.13
CA ASP A 295 -26.12 -4.63 -1.64
C ASP A 295 -24.77 -4.01 -1.19
N LYS A 296 -23.86 -4.83 -0.68
CA LYS A 296 -22.57 -4.40 -0.17
C LYS A 296 -21.45 -4.74 -1.15
N ILE A 297 -20.52 -3.84 -1.24
CA ILE A 297 -19.23 -3.99 -1.93
C ILE A 297 -18.13 -3.91 -0.88
N TYR A 298 -17.20 -4.84 -0.94
CA TYR A 298 -16.11 -4.98 0.00
C TYR A 298 -14.80 -4.62 -0.68
N TRP A 299 -13.91 -4.00 0.09
CA TRP A 299 -12.56 -3.74 -0.34
C TRP A 299 -11.62 -4.05 0.82
N GLN A 300 -10.69 -4.97 0.62
CA GLN A 300 -9.60 -5.25 1.54
C GLN A 300 -8.32 -5.48 0.75
N SER A 301 -7.33 -4.62 0.99
CA SER A 301 -6.12 -4.54 0.18
C SER A 301 -5.34 -5.85 0.12
N SER A 302 -4.77 -6.29 1.21
CA SER A 302 -3.83 -7.44 1.25
C SER A 302 -4.48 -8.81 1.08
N THR A 303 -5.80 -8.91 1.13
CA THR A 303 -6.50 -10.19 1.04
C THR A 303 -7.18 -10.42 -0.30
N GLY A 304 -6.93 -9.54 -1.26
CA GLY A 304 -7.35 -9.74 -2.65
C GLY A 304 -8.84 -9.51 -2.93
N ILE A 305 -9.55 -8.75 -2.08
CA ILE A 305 -10.96 -8.44 -2.32
C ILE A 305 -11.08 -7.01 -2.82
N TYR A 306 -11.50 -6.86 -4.08
CA TYR A 306 -11.55 -5.56 -4.76
C TYR A 306 -12.89 -5.28 -5.44
N PRO A 307 -13.31 -3.99 -5.51
CA PRO A 307 -14.47 -3.59 -6.31
C PRO A 307 -14.21 -3.73 -7.81
N LEU A 308 -15.16 -4.31 -8.53
CA LEU A 308 -15.19 -4.37 -9.98
C LEU A 308 -16.38 -3.53 -10.48
N LEU A 309 -16.09 -2.46 -11.18
CA LEU A 309 -17.03 -1.49 -11.72
C LEU A 309 -17.35 -1.83 -13.17
N ASP A 310 -18.57 -2.26 -13.48
CA ASP A 310 -19.02 -2.54 -14.85
C ASP A 310 -19.42 -1.23 -15.54
N LEU A 311 -18.95 -1.04 -16.77
CA LEU A 311 -19.18 0.17 -17.57
C LEU A 311 -20.36 0.04 -18.52
N GLY A 312 -21.15 -1.04 -18.47
CA GLY A 312 -22.28 -1.29 -19.36
C GLY A 312 -23.28 -0.15 -19.39
N ASN A 313 -23.65 0.42 -18.22
CA ASN A 313 -24.55 1.56 -18.15
C ASN A 313 -23.99 2.82 -18.79
N TYR A 314 -22.69 3.02 -18.77
CA TYR A 314 -22.04 4.12 -19.48
C TYR A 314 -22.08 3.90 -21.00
N HIS A 315 -21.81 2.70 -21.48
CA HIS A 315 -21.93 2.35 -22.90
C HIS A 315 -23.38 2.54 -23.40
N ASN A 316 -24.36 2.10 -22.63
CA ASN A 316 -25.78 2.34 -22.94
C ASN A 316 -26.13 3.83 -23.00
N PHE A 317 -25.52 4.65 -22.13
CA PHE A 317 -25.68 6.11 -22.18
C PHE A 317 -25.11 6.66 -23.50
N LEU A 318 -23.92 6.25 -23.93
CA LEU A 318 -23.33 6.69 -25.19
C LEU A 318 -24.19 6.30 -26.39
N ASP A 319 -24.74 5.09 -26.42
CA ASP A 319 -25.57 4.61 -27.50
C ASP A 319 -26.90 5.40 -27.64
N THR A 320 -27.36 6.02 -26.56
CA THR A 320 -28.62 6.80 -26.55
C THR A 320 -28.37 8.31 -26.66
N ALA A 321 -27.16 8.76 -26.50
CA ALA A 321 -26.80 10.19 -26.45
C ALA A 321 -26.18 10.65 -27.78
N ASP A 322 -27.01 11.04 -28.73
CA ASP A 322 -26.59 11.58 -30.04
C ASP A 322 -25.95 12.96 -29.89
N ASN A 323 -24.82 13.19 -30.63
CA ASN A 323 -24.17 14.49 -30.77
C ASN A 323 -23.77 15.13 -29.43
N ILE A 324 -23.07 14.37 -28.60
CA ILE A 324 -22.55 14.86 -27.33
C ILE A 324 -21.05 15.05 -27.36
N VAL A 325 -20.56 15.97 -26.54
CA VAL A 325 -19.17 16.10 -26.15
C VAL A 325 -19.09 16.05 -24.63
N LEU A 326 -18.28 15.15 -24.10
CA LEU A 326 -18.05 15.04 -22.66
C LEU A 326 -17.20 16.22 -22.20
N ASN A 327 -17.70 16.97 -21.22
CA ASN A 327 -16.96 18.11 -20.65
C ASN A 327 -16.21 17.68 -19.39
N LYS A 328 -16.84 16.84 -18.56
CA LYS A 328 -16.26 16.30 -17.33
C LYS A 328 -16.92 14.98 -16.98
N VAL A 329 -16.11 14.00 -16.59
CA VAL A 329 -16.57 12.74 -16.02
C VAL A 329 -15.80 12.46 -14.74
N GLU A 330 -16.53 12.15 -13.66
CA GLU A 330 -15.96 11.79 -12.37
C GLU A 330 -16.50 10.41 -11.96
N ILE A 331 -15.62 9.52 -11.49
CA ILE A 331 -16.02 8.33 -10.75
C ILE A 331 -16.21 8.74 -9.28
N VAL A 332 -17.34 8.34 -8.71
CA VAL A 332 -17.65 8.58 -7.29
C VAL A 332 -17.86 7.25 -6.59
N ILE A 333 -17.13 7.02 -5.51
CA ILE A 333 -17.30 5.88 -4.60
C ILE A 333 -17.56 6.44 -3.20
N GLY A 334 -18.78 6.29 -2.70
CA GLY A 334 -19.21 6.79 -1.39
C GLY A 334 -20.42 7.72 -1.48
N PRO A 335 -20.81 8.37 -0.35
CA PRO A 335 -20.08 8.42 0.92
C PRO A 335 -20.09 7.08 1.67
N LEU A 336 -18.98 6.80 2.37
CA LEU A 336 -18.87 5.65 3.27
C LEU A 336 -19.67 5.90 4.56
N ASP A 337 -20.12 4.83 5.19
CA ASP A 337 -20.79 4.96 6.49
C ASP A 337 -19.75 5.08 7.60
N ASN A 338 -19.77 6.21 8.33
CA ASN A 338 -18.83 6.52 9.41
C ASN A 338 -18.95 5.64 10.66
N ASN A 339 -19.90 4.69 10.69
CA ASN A 339 -20.23 3.90 11.88
C ASN A 339 -19.40 2.62 12.01
N ILE A 340 -18.47 2.34 11.12
CA ILE A 340 -17.66 1.14 11.11
C ILE A 340 -16.20 1.57 11.29
N ASN A 341 -15.44 0.86 12.13
CA ASN A 341 -13.99 1.04 12.29
C ASN A 341 -13.27 0.59 11.01
N LEU A 342 -13.40 1.36 9.95
CA LEU A 342 -12.77 1.13 8.67
C LEU A 342 -11.56 2.04 8.52
N SER A 343 -10.53 1.52 7.87
CA SER A 343 -9.39 2.28 7.36
C SER A 343 -9.44 2.23 5.84
N PRO A 344 -10.18 3.13 5.18
CA PRO A 344 -10.25 3.12 3.72
C PRO A 344 -8.85 3.35 3.11
N PRO A 345 -8.50 2.69 1.99
CA PRO A 345 -7.28 3.00 1.26
C PRO A 345 -7.17 4.51 0.98
N SER A 346 -5.97 5.07 1.09
CA SER A 346 -5.73 6.51 0.87
C SER A 346 -6.09 6.94 -0.54
N LYS A 347 -5.82 6.09 -1.52
CA LYS A 347 -6.10 6.31 -2.94
C LYS A 347 -6.66 5.05 -3.61
N ALA A 348 -7.47 5.29 -4.63
CA ALA A 348 -7.94 4.28 -5.57
C ALA A 348 -7.26 4.47 -6.92
N LEU A 349 -6.64 3.41 -7.44
CA LEU A 349 -6.15 3.29 -8.81
C LEU A 349 -7.08 2.35 -9.58
N TYR A 350 -7.28 2.59 -10.86
CA TYR A 350 -8.21 1.80 -11.66
C TYR A 350 -7.49 1.03 -12.76
N TYR A 351 -7.57 -0.28 -12.72
CA TYR A 351 -7.06 -1.17 -13.75
C TYR A 351 -8.16 -1.53 -14.73
N ILE A 352 -7.86 -1.49 -16.02
CA ILE A 352 -8.83 -1.75 -17.08
C ILE A 352 -8.97 -3.26 -17.29
N ALA A 353 -10.18 -3.77 -17.08
CA ALA A 353 -10.53 -5.13 -17.44
C ALA A 353 -10.95 -5.20 -18.91
N LYS A 354 -10.14 -5.83 -19.76
CA LYS A 354 -10.44 -6.07 -21.16
C LYS A 354 -11.24 -7.37 -21.29
N ASN A 355 -12.35 -7.32 -22.06
CA ASN A 355 -13.19 -8.50 -22.37
C ASN A 355 -13.61 -9.31 -21.12
N ASN A 356 -13.88 -8.64 -20.01
CA ASN A 356 -14.15 -9.27 -18.70
C ASN A 356 -13.07 -10.23 -18.21
N LYS A 357 -11.89 -10.21 -18.80
CA LYS A 357 -10.71 -10.93 -18.32
C LYS A 357 -9.86 -9.99 -17.51
N LEU A 358 -9.72 -10.33 -16.25
CA LEU A 358 -8.72 -9.76 -15.36
C LEU A 358 -7.49 -10.67 -15.46
N ASP A 359 -6.34 -10.09 -15.71
CA ASP A 359 -5.07 -10.78 -15.53
C ASP A 359 -4.42 -10.32 -14.23
N PRO A 360 -4.73 -10.99 -13.11
CA PRO A 360 -4.19 -10.57 -11.82
C PRO A 360 -2.69 -10.83 -11.71
N VAL A 361 -2.17 -11.83 -12.42
CA VAL A 361 -0.72 -12.11 -12.44
C VAL A 361 0.01 -10.94 -13.10
N GLY A 362 -0.53 -10.42 -14.19
CA GLY A 362 0.00 -9.21 -14.82
C GLY A 362 -0.04 -8.01 -13.87
N ILE A 363 -1.18 -7.74 -13.21
CA ILE A 363 -1.32 -6.63 -12.24
C ILE A 363 -0.34 -6.78 -11.08
N ILE A 364 -0.14 -8.01 -10.57
CA ILE A 364 0.75 -8.28 -9.45
C ILE A 364 2.21 -8.20 -9.85
N SER A 365 2.57 -8.75 -11.02
CA SER A 365 3.96 -8.90 -11.44
C SER A 365 4.55 -7.63 -12.05
N ASN A 366 3.76 -6.86 -12.75
CA ASN A 366 4.22 -5.65 -13.40
C ASN A 366 3.07 -4.62 -13.52
N PRO A 367 2.75 -3.89 -12.45
CA PRO A 367 1.66 -2.92 -12.46
C PRO A 367 1.88 -1.80 -13.48
N GLU A 368 3.11 -1.45 -13.81
CA GLU A 368 3.45 -0.41 -14.79
C GLU A 368 3.16 -0.83 -16.23
N GLU A 369 3.25 -2.11 -16.56
CA GLU A 369 2.95 -2.65 -17.90
C GLU A 369 1.46 -2.95 -18.11
N ASN A 370 0.65 -2.96 -17.05
CA ASN A 370 -0.77 -3.19 -17.16
C ASN A 370 -1.50 -1.92 -17.57
N VAL A 371 -2.62 -2.11 -18.26
CA VAL A 371 -3.45 -0.99 -18.71
C VAL A 371 -4.20 -0.44 -17.51
N VAL A 372 -3.71 0.66 -16.96
CA VAL A 372 -4.36 1.45 -15.92
C VAL A 372 -5.11 2.62 -16.54
N MET A 373 -6.12 3.11 -15.85
CA MET A 373 -6.74 4.39 -16.20
C MET A 373 -5.74 5.52 -15.91
N LYS A 374 -5.39 6.29 -16.93
CA LYS A 374 -4.35 7.32 -16.88
C LYS A 374 -4.93 8.71 -17.11
N ASP A 375 -4.24 9.72 -16.61
CA ASP A 375 -4.64 11.12 -16.74
C ASP A 375 -4.33 11.73 -18.10
N ASN A 376 -3.42 11.11 -18.86
CA ASN A 376 -3.00 11.60 -20.16
C ASN A 376 -4.02 11.26 -21.26
N ALA A 377 -4.30 12.22 -22.13
CA ALA A 377 -5.20 12.07 -23.28
C ALA A 377 -4.78 10.96 -24.26
N TYR A 378 -3.53 10.61 -24.32
CA TYR A 378 -3.01 9.64 -25.31
C TYR A 378 -2.65 8.27 -24.73
N TYR A 379 -2.83 8.04 -23.44
CA TYR A 379 -2.49 6.75 -22.81
C TYR A 379 -1.09 6.25 -23.20
N SER A 380 -0.11 7.14 -23.14
CA SER A 380 1.29 6.77 -23.34
C SER A 380 1.85 6.07 -22.11
N ASP A 381 2.92 5.28 -22.28
CA ASP A 381 3.60 4.62 -21.16
C ASP A 381 4.19 5.63 -20.15
N ASP A 382 4.40 6.88 -20.59
CA ASP A 382 4.93 7.97 -19.75
C ASP A 382 3.84 8.72 -18.95
N SER A 383 2.55 8.35 -19.08
CA SER A 383 1.49 9.03 -18.34
C SER A 383 1.27 8.41 -16.96
N ASP A 384 1.05 9.26 -15.95
CA ASP A 384 0.76 8.81 -14.60
C ASP A 384 -0.63 8.16 -14.48
N PRO A 385 -0.83 7.18 -13.59
CA PRO A 385 -2.15 6.66 -13.26
C PRO A 385 -3.05 7.76 -12.69
N SER A 386 -4.33 7.74 -13.05
CA SER A 386 -5.35 8.58 -12.39
C SER A 386 -5.50 8.17 -10.94
N GLU A 387 -5.22 9.08 -10.03
CA GLU A 387 -5.35 8.87 -8.58
C GLU A 387 -6.66 9.45 -8.06
N HIS A 388 -7.47 8.63 -7.42
CA HIS A 388 -8.69 9.08 -6.74
C HIS A 388 -8.47 9.03 -5.23
N VAL A 389 -8.23 10.19 -4.63
CA VAL A 389 -7.91 10.32 -3.20
C VAL A 389 -9.18 10.24 -2.36
N TYR A 390 -9.09 9.54 -1.23
CA TYR A 390 -10.17 9.49 -0.25
C TYR A 390 -10.25 10.79 0.55
N ASP A 391 -11.40 11.47 0.47
CA ASP A 391 -11.69 12.64 1.30
C ASP A 391 -12.32 12.21 2.63
N SER A 392 -11.50 12.12 3.66
CA SER A 392 -11.92 11.72 5.01
C SER A 392 -12.53 12.84 5.85
N ILE A 393 -12.59 14.08 5.32
CA ILE A 393 -12.99 15.26 6.10
C ILE A 393 -14.39 15.74 5.73
N ILE A 394 -14.67 15.84 4.43
CA ILE A 394 -15.89 16.53 3.94
C ILE A 394 -16.87 15.53 3.33
N SER A 395 -16.43 14.76 2.35
CA SER A 395 -17.34 13.94 1.54
C SER A 395 -17.35 12.47 1.89
N PHE A 396 -16.35 12.00 2.65
CA PHE A 396 -16.16 10.59 2.99
C PHE A 396 -16.27 9.67 1.77
N SER A 397 -15.65 10.09 0.67
CA SER A 397 -15.76 9.41 -0.62
C SER A 397 -14.50 9.58 -1.45
N TYR A 398 -14.28 8.65 -2.39
CA TYR A 398 -13.33 8.85 -3.47
C TYR A 398 -14.01 9.62 -4.58
N LYS A 399 -13.34 10.65 -5.07
CA LYS A 399 -13.73 11.43 -6.24
C LYS A 399 -12.50 11.76 -7.04
N GLY A 400 -12.56 11.53 -8.33
CA GLY A 400 -11.48 11.88 -9.21
C GLY A 400 -11.98 12.13 -10.61
N GLU A 401 -11.30 13.06 -11.29
CA GLU A 401 -11.59 13.37 -12.68
C GLU A 401 -11.04 12.25 -13.57
N SER A 402 -11.91 11.73 -14.44
CA SER A 402 -11.61 10.63 -15.35
C SER A 402 -12.03 10.97 -16.79
N THR A 403 -12.15 12.25 -17.10
CA THR A 403 -12.71 12.76 -18.35
C THR A 403 -11.99 12.20 -19.57
N VAL A 404 -10.66 12.18 -19.55
CA VAL A 404 -9.85 11.69 -20.67
C VAL A 404 -10.13 10.21 -20.96
N PHE A 405 -10.13 9.37 -19.92
CA PHE A 405 -10.44 7.95 -20.06
C PHE A 405 -11.81 7.72 -20.71
N PHE A 406 -12.84 8.40 -20.24
CA PHE A 406 -14.21 8.24 -20.77
C PHE A 406 -14.38 8.87 -22.15
N GLN A 407 -13.60 9.90 -22.52
CA GLN A 407 -13.55 10.43 -23.88
C GLN A 407 -12.94 9.41 -24.85
N GLU A 408 -11.84 8.76 -24.47
CA GLU A 408 -11.18 7.74 -25.29
C GLU A 408 -12.10 6.51 -25.51
N LEU A 409 -12.88 6.12 -24.48
CA LEU A 409 -13.93 5.10 -24.64
C LEU A 409 -15.02 5.56 -25.59
N ALA A 410 -15.50 6.80 -25.48
CA ALA A 410 -16.56 7.34 -26.33
C ALA A 410 -16.11 7.46 -27.79
N MET A 411 -14.83 7.70 -28.04
CA MET A 411 -14.23 7.76 -29.40
C MET A 411 -13.84 6.37 -29.95
N SER A 412 -14.06 5.31 -29.19
CA SER A 412 -13.61 3.94 -29.51
C SER A 412 -12.09 3.80 -29.73
N ASN A 413 -11.31 4.70 -29.16
CA ASN A 413 -9.84 4.63 -29.17
C ASN A 413 -9.34 3.65 -28.09
N LEU A 414 -10.16 3.41 -27.07
CA LEU A 414 -9.88 2.50 -25.98
C LEU A 414 -11.06 1.53 -25.80
N GLU A 415 -10.77 0.28 -25.47
CA GLU A 415 -11.77 -0.74 -25.13
C GLU A 415 -11.68 -1.10 -23.64
N ALA A 416 -12.74 -0.86 -22.89
CA ALA A 416 -12.88 -1.32 -21.52
C ALA A 416 -14.34 -1.63 -21.22
N ASN A 417 -14.61 -2.80 -20.64
CA ASN A 417 -15.93 -3.21 -20.19
C ASN A 417 -16.10 -3.03 -18.68
N ALA A 418 -15.01 -3.04 -17.94
CA ALA A 418 -15.03 -2.84 -16.50
C ALA A 418 -13.70 -2.26 -16.01
N LEU A 419 -13.73 -1.69 -14.80
CA LEU A 419 -12.55 -1.24 -14.05
C LEU A 419 -12.48 -2.01 -12.73
N VAL A 420 -11.28 -2.37 -12.32
CA VAL A 420 -11.02 -2.85 -10.96
C VAL A 420 -10.40 -1.74 -10.15
N ALA A 421 -10.99 -1.40 -9.02
CA ALA A 421 -10.41 -0.42 -8.11
C ALA A 421 -9.37 -1.10 -7.20
N PHE A 422 -8.12 -0.67 -7.32
CA PHE A 422 -6.99 -1.13 -6.52
C PHE A 422 -6.54 -0.05 -5.54
N PRO A 423 -6.03 -0.42 -4.36
CA PRO A 423 -5.40 0.52 -3.45
C PRO A 423 -4.00 0.91 -3.97
N GLU A 424 -3.53 2.09 -3.57
CA GLU A 424 -2.14 2.51 -3.81
C GLU A 424 -1.14 1.52 -3.19
N PHE A 425 -1.44 1.04 -1.98
CA PHE A 425 -0.63 0.06 -1.27
C PHE A 425 -1.37 -1.29 -1.15
N PRO A 426 -1.18 -2.20 -2.11
CA PRO A 426 -1.93 -3.46 -2.15
C PRO A 426 -1.60 -4.41 -0.99
N ASN A 427 -0.44 -4.29 -0.36
CA ASN A 427 -0.04 -5.07 0.81
C ASN A 427 -0.53 -4.51 2.15
N SER A 428 -1.18 -3.33 2.19
CA SER A 428 -1.79 -2.78 3.41
C SER A 428 -3.02 -3.58 3.85
N PHE A 429 -3.44 -3.44 5.11
CA PHE A 429 -4.72 -3.99 5.60
C PHE A 429 -5.83 -2.95 5.61
N ASP A 430 -5.73 -1.95 4.74
CA ASP A 430 -6.81 -1.01 4.54
C ASP A 430 -8.05 -1.71 4.02
N GLN A 431 -9.19 -1.34 4.59
CA GLN A 431 -10.45 -2.01 4.30
C GLN A 431 -11.65 -1.07 4.36
N MET A 432 -12.66 -1.33 3.55
CA MET A 432 -13.93 -0.64 3.61
C MET A 432 -15.10 -1.49 3.11
N ILE A 433 -16.30 -1.07 3.49
CA ILE A 433 -17.57 -1.62 3.02
C ILE A 433 -18.40 -0.47 2.46
N ILE A 434 -18.93 -0.64 1.27
CA ILE A 434 -19.63 0.40 0.53
C ILE A 434 -21.03 -0.12 0.15
N ASP A 435 -22.06 0.71 0.28
CA ASP A 435 -23.35 0.46 -0.35
C ASP A 435 -23.19 0.54 -1.88
N ARG A 436 -23.57 -0.53 -2.59
CA ARG A 436 -23.48 -0.63 -4.04
C ARG A 436 -24.10 0.57 -4.75
N ASN A 437 -25.20 1.10 -4.23
CA ASN A 437 -25.94 2.22 -4.84
C ASN A 437 -25.19 3.57 -4.68
N LYS A 438 -24.09 3.61 -3.94
CA LYS A 438 -23.25 4.80 -3.76
C LYS A 438 -22.05 4.83 -4.70
N ILE A 439 -22.06 4.05 -5.78
CA ILE A 439 -20.98 3.99 -6.79
C ILE A 439 -21.57 4.36 -8.16
N TYR A 440 -21.13 5.50 -8.70
CA TYR A 440 -21.70 6.06 -9.92
C TYR A 440 -20.74 7.01 -10.63
N LEU A 441 -21.03 7.32 -11.89
CA LEU A 441 -20.38 8.37 -12.66
C LEU A 441 -21.17 9.66 -12.59
N LYS A 442 -20.50 10.79 -12.44
CA LYS A 442 -21.01 12.13 -12.72
C LYS A 442 -20.56 12.54 -14.10
N VAL A 443 -21.49 12.75 -15.01
CA VAL A 443 -21.19 13.09 -16.39
C VAL A 443 -21.76 14.46 -16.72
N PHE A 444 -20.89 15.39 -17.05
CA PHE A 444 -21.21 16.69 -17.61
C PHE A 444 -20.91 16.66 -19.10
N TYR A 445 -21.90 16.96 -19.93
CA TYR A 445 -21.76 16.91 -21.38
C TYR A 445 -22.50 18.03 -22.06
N THR A 446 -22.03 18.39 -23.25
CA THR A 446 -22.67 19.34 -24.13
C THR A 446 -23.36 18.61 -25.27
N LYS A 447 -24.61 18.94 -25.53
CA LYS A 447 -25.38 18.38 -26.65
C LYS A 447 -25.46 19.43 -27.78
N TYR A 448 -25.04 19.02 -28.97
CA TYR A 448 -25.15 19.85 -30.18
C TYR A 448 -26.45 19.48 -30.92
N LYS A 449 -27.18 20.52 -31.37
CA LYS A 449 -28.24 20.27 -32.36
C LYS A 449 -27.55 19.94 -33.68
N GLY A 450 -27.70 18.69 -34.15
CA GLY A 450 -27.24 18.32 -35.50
C GLY A 450 -27.75 19.31 -36.54
N GLN A 451 -26.89 19.66 -37.50
CA GLN A 451 -27.39 20.34 -38.69
C GLN A 451 -28.22 19.31 -39.45
N ASN A 452 -29.55 19.47 -39.49
CA ASN A 452 -30.41 18.77 -40.45
C ASN A 452 -30.13 19.23 -41.87
#